data_edfa9279fc5e1fc5edbf295161d88599
#
_entry.id   edfa9279fc5e1fc5edbf295161d88599
#
_cell.length_a   1.000
_cell.length_b   1.000
_cell.length_c   1.000
_cell.angle_alpha   90.00
_cell.angle_beta   90.00
_cell.angle_gamma   90.00
#
_symmetry.space_group_name_H-M   'P 1'
#
loop_
_entity.id
_entity.type
_entity.pdbx_description
1 polymer ?
#
loop_
_entity_poly.entity_id
_entity_poly.type
_entity_poly.pdbx_seq_one_letter_code
_entity_poly.pdbx_strand_id
1 'polypeptide(L)' 'MYVIIKSIKNKKNGKWLPVILLNSENEVWEFNTEGEAEKMKEIFQTNSDSGHHYHVKKI' A
#
# COMPACT_ATOMS: atom_id res chain seq x y z
N MET A 1 -10.36 -3.54 10.84
CA MET A 1 -9.01 -3.83 10.33
C MET A 1 -8.64 -2.86 9.21
N TYR A 2 -7.37 -2.65 9.01
CA TYR A 2 -6.89 -1.71 7.99
C TYR A 2 -5.85 -2.41 7.12
N VAL A 3 -5.84 -2.07 5.84
CA VAL A 3 -4.88 -2.61 4.88
C VAL A 3 -4.23 -1.45 4.12
N ILE A 4 -3.11 -1.72 3.47
CA ILE A 4 -2.42 -0.72 2.66
C ILE A 4 -2.57 -1.11 1.20
N ILE A 5 -2.98 -0.16 0.39
CA ILE A 5 -3.12 -0.33 -1.05
C ILE A 5 -1.99 0.44 -1.74
N LYS A 6 -1.26 -0.26 -2.60
CA LYS A 6 -0.22 0.32 -3.43
C LYS A 6 -0.79 0.57 -4.81
N SER A 7 -0.71 1.81 -5.29
CA SER A 7 -1.16 2.15 -6.63
C SER A 7 0.02 2.24 -7.57
N ILE A 8 0.01 1.43 -8.59
CA ILE A 8 1.08 1.36 -9.59
C ILE A 8 0.56 1.96 -10.89
N LYS A 9 1.29 2.94 -11.45
CA LYS A 9 0.92 3.56 -12.70
C LYS A 9 1.45 2.75 -13.86
N ASN A 10 0.56 2.37 -14.77
CA ASN A 10 0.95 1.70 -16.00
C ASN A 10 1.43 2.75 -16.99
N LYS A 11 2.70 2.67 -17.39
CA LYS A 11 3.32 3.64 -18.29
C LYS A 11 2.74 3.62 -19.71
N LYS A 12 2.14 2.50 -20.11
CA LYS A 12 1.60 2.35 -21.47
C LYS A 12 0.25 3.04 -21.65
N ASN A 13 -0.62 2.98 -20.65
CA ASN A 13 -1.97 3.54 -20.76
C ASN A 13 -2.27 4.63 -19.73
N GLY A 14 -1.33 4.94 -18.84
CA GLY A 14 -1.49 5.96 -17.82
C GLY A 14 -2.49 5.63 -16.71
N LYS A 15 -2.99 4.41 -16.69
CA LYS A 15 -3.95 3.99 -15.66
C LYS A 15 -3.24 3.52 -14.40
N TRP A 16 -3.91 3.68 -13.27
CA TRP A 16 -3.42 3.21 -11.98
C TRP A 16 -3.99 1.84 -11.66
N LEU A 17 -3.13 0.93 -11.22
CA LEU A 17 -3.53 -0.41 -10.81
C LEU A 17 -3.39 -0.52 -9.29
N PRO A 18 -4.49 -0.73 -8.55
CA PRO A 18 -4.41 -0.92 -7.11
C PRO A 18 -3.96 -2.34 -6.77
N VAL A 19 -3.01 -2.46 -5.85
CA VAL A 19 -2.49 -3.74 -5.39
C VAL A 19 -2.49 -3.74 -3.86
N ILE A 20 -3.12 -4.72 -3.25
CA ILE A 20 -3.12 -4.85 -1.80
C ILE A 20 -1.76 -5.41 -1.34
N LEU A 21 -1.20 -4.84 -0.27
CA LEU A 21 0.08 -5.31 0.24
C LEU A 21 -0.07 -6.61 1.02
N LEU A 22 0.86 -7.52 0.77
CA LEU A 22 0.92 -8.80 1.46
C LEU A 22 2.08 -8.79 2.45
N ASN A 23 1.96 -9.58 3.51
CA ASN A 23 3.04 -9.78 4.47
C ASN A 23 4.05 -10.82 3.94
N SER A 24 5.04 -11.17 4.75
CA SER A 24 6.08 -12.13 4.35
C SER A 24 5.55 -13.54 4.09
N GLU A 25 4.33 -13.84 4.54
CA GLU A 25 3.70 -15.14 4.34
C GLU A 25 2.74 -15.17 3.15
N ASN A 26 2.75 -14.10 2.33
CA ASN A 26 1.86 -13.92 1.19
C ASN A 26 0.38 -13.82 1.56
N GLU A 27 0.10 -13.36 2.78
CA GLU A 27 -1.25 -13.09 3.24
C GLU A 27 -1.47 -11.59 3.28
N VAL A 28 -2.74 -11.15 3.16
CA VAL A 28 -3.08 -9.74 3.26
C VAL A 28 -2.57 -9.18 4.59
N TRP A 29 -1.78 -8.11 4.52
CA TRP A 29 -1.21 -7.50 5.72
C TRP A 29 -2.25 -6.61 6.39
N GLU A 30 -2.82 -7.11 7.47
CA GLU A 30 -3.85 -6.40 8.22
C GLU A 30 -3.27 -5.71 9.44
N PHE A 31 -3.76 -4.50 9.71
CA PHE A 31 -3.36 -3.71 10.87
C PHE A 31 -4.57 -3.50 11.77
N ASN A 32 -4.36 -3.57 13.08
CA ASN A 32 -5.44 -3.41 14.06
C ASN A 32 -5.94 -1.99 14.17
N THR A 33 -5.06 -1.01 13.97
CA THR A 33 -5.39 0.39 14.09
C THR A 33 -4.96 1.16 12.85
N GLU A 34 -5.65 2.27 12.60
CA GLU A 34 -5.31 3.16 11.50
C GLU A 34 -3.91 3.75 11.70
N GLY A 35 -3.55 4.08 12.93
CA GLY A 35 -2.24 4.64 13.25
C GLY A 35 -1.09 3.71 12.87
N GLU A 36 -1.24 2.42 13.13
CA GLU A 36 -0.24 1.43 12.73
C GLU A 36 -0.11 1.35 11.22
N ALA A 37 -1.24 1.32 10.52
CA ALA A 37 -1.25 1.26 9.07
C ALA A 37 -0.63 2.51 8.45
N GLU A 38 -0.97 3.69 8.96
CA GLU A 38 -0.42 4.95 8.48
C GLU A 38 1.09 5.04 8.69
N LYS A 39 1.57 4.57 9.82
CA LYS A 39 3.00 4.56 10.13
C LYS A 39 3.76 3.67 9.14
N MET A 40 3.24 2.50 8.85
CA MET A 40 3.85 1.59 7.90
C MET A 40 3.76 2.14 6.48
N LYS A 41 2.63 2.77 6.13
CA LYS A 41 2.47 3.42 4.84
C LYS A 41 3.54 4.48 4.61
N GLU A 42 3.85 5.29 5.62
CA GLU A 42 4.88 6.32 5.51
C GLU A 42 6.26 5.72 5.26
N ILE A 43 6.57 4.60 5.90
CA ILE A 43 7.85 3.91 5.68
C ILE A 43 7.95 3.44 4.22
N PHE A 44 6.91 2.82 3.70
CA PHE A 44 6.90 2.37 2.31
C PHE A 44 6.96 3.54 1.34
N GLN A 45 6.23 4.61 1.60
CA GLN A 45 6.21 5.79 0.74
C GLN A 45 7.58 6.46 0.68
N THR A 46 8.26 6.57 1.82
CA THR A 46 9.58 7.17 1.91
C THR A 46 10.64 6.34 1.18
N ASN A 47 10.51 5.03 1.22
CA ASN A 47 11.47 4.11 0.60
C ASN A 47 11.14 3.77 -0.85
N SER A 48 10.06 4.33 -1.40
CA SER A 48 9.65 4.04 -2.78
C SER A 48 10.29 5.03 -3.75
N ASP A 49 11.21 4.53 -4.57
CA ASP A 49 11.88 5.34 -5.60
C ASP A 49 11.15 5.31 -6.93
N SER A 50 10.12 4.48 -7.06
CA SER A 50 9.44 4.24 -8.32
C SER A 50 8.18 5.09 -8.54
N GLY A 51 7.90 6.02 -7.62
CA GLY A 51 6.73 6.91 -7.74
C GLY A 51 5.39 6.24 -7.45
N HIS A 52 5.41 5.10 -6.78
CA HIS A 52 4.17 4.44 -6.37
C HIS A 52 3.50 5.20 -5.25
N HIS A 53 2.17 5.17 -5.23
CA HIS A 53 1.39 5.80 -4.17
C HIS A 53 0.80 4.74 -3.26
N TYR A 54 0.83 5.02 -1.97
CA TYR A 54 0.30 4.12 -0.94
C TYR A 54 -0.82 4.82 -0.20
N HIS A 55 -1.88 4.10 0.13
CA HIS A 55 -2.93 4.64 0.99
C HIS A 55 -3.51 3.54 1.88
N VAL A 56 -4.06 3.97 3.00
CA VAL A 56 -4.68 3.06 3.97
C VAL A 56 -6.17 2.95 3.66
N LYS A 57 -6.68 1.73 3.72
CA LYS A 57 -8.10 1.47 3.52
C LYS A 57 -8.64 0.66 4.69
N LYS A 58 -9.79 1.06 5.21
CA LYS A 58 -10.49 0.30 6.24
C LYS A 58 -11.31 -0.80 5.59
N ILE A 59 -11.20 -2.00 6.15
CA ILE A 59 -11.98 -3.16 5.68
C ILE A 59 -12.88 -3.71 6.79
#